data_b092737f852ef8f70060f5eb9523ee05
#
_entry.id   b092737f852ef8f70060f5eb9523ee05
#
_cell.length_a   1.000
_cell.length_b   1.000
_cell.length_c   1.000
_cell.angle_alpha   90.00
_cell.angle_beta   90.00
_cell.angle_gamma   90.00
#
_symmetry.space_group_name_H-M   'P 1'
#
loop_
_entity.id
_entity.type
_entity.pdbx_description
1 polymer ?
#
loop_
_entity_poly.entity_id
_entity_poly.type
_entity_poly.pdbx_seq_one_letter_code
_entity_poly.pdbx_strand_id
1 'polypeptide(L)'
;MTFKDHFSGHASVYAEARPHYPDALFDWLAREAPDRDLVWDCGCGNGQASVALAQRFTRVHATDPSAAQIAAAEARANIGYAVEPAERCSLAARSASLVTVAQALHWFDFEAFFGEVRRILKPRGLFAAWAYSDCRVTPAIDVLKDRVYVDLVGPYWPPERALVEAGYTTIPFPLDEIAAPPFEMAVDWHADQFLAYLRSWSATQRYRKEIGEDPVAQIERDLRAEWGDGTRVVRWDFHLRCGRV
;
A
#
# COMPACT_ATOMS: atom_id res chain seq x y z
N MET A 1 17.45 10.62 6.37
CA MET A 1 16.49 10.38 7.49
C MET A 1 16.69 8.97 8.03
N THR A 2 16.48 8.74 9.33
CA THR A 2 16.58 7.37 9.90
C THR A 2 15.25 6.66 9.62
N PHE A 3 15.29 5.52 8.94
CA PHE A 3 14.12 4.66 8.69
C PHE A 3 13.39 4.35 10.02
N LYS A 4 12.11 4.70 10.10
CA LYS A 4 11.25 4.37 11.24
C LYS A 4 10.53 3.06 10.93
N ASP A 5 10.99 1.96 11.52
CA ASP A 5 10.39 0.63 11.37
C ASP A 5 9.03 0.56 12.08
N HIS A 6 7.97 0.62 11.29
CA HIS A 6 6.58 0.53 11.77
C HIS A 6 5.94 -0.84 11.48
N PHE A 7 6.59 -1.75 10.74
CA PHE A 7 5.94 -2.91 10.13
C PHE A 7 6.63 -4.25 10.36
N SER A 8 7.89 -4.29 10.83
CA SER A 8 8.67 -5.54 10.94
C SER A 8 8.15 -6.55 11.97
N GLY A 9 7.31 -6.13 12.92
CA GLY A 9 6.90 -7.01 14.03
C GLY A 9 5.76 -7.99 13.73
N HIS A 10 5.02 -7.87 12.59
CA HIS A 10 3.78 -8.61 12.35
C HIS A 10 3.53 -8.96 10.86
N ALA A 11 4.59 -9.20 10.11
CA ALA A 11 4.53 -9.33 8.64
C ALA A 11 3.58 -10.43 8.13
N SER A 12 3.44 -11.58 8.81
CA SER A 12 2.60 -12.69 8.35
C SER A 12 1.11 -12.45 8.59
N VAL A 13 0.71 -12.01 9.78
CA VAL A 13 -0.69 -11.68 10.13
C VAL A 13 -1.17 -10.46 9.34
N TYR A 14 -0.24 -9.54 9.05
CA TYR A 14 -0.50 -8.35 8.26
C TYR A 14 -0.85 -8.69 6.79
N ALA A 15 -0.17 -9.66 6.20
CA ALA A 15 -0.37 -10.06 4.80
C ALA A 15 -1.76 -10.66 4.54
N GLU A 16 -2.24 -11.51 5.44
CA GLU A 16 -3.53 -12.20 5.28
C GLU A 16 -4.75 -11.29 5.55
N ALA A 17 -4.56 -10.24 6.35
CA ALA A 17 -5.63 -9.32 6.74
C ALA A 17 -5.77 -8.10 5.81
N ARG A 18 -4.94 -7.96 4.76
CA ARG A 18 -4.99 -6.78 3.85
C ARG A 18 -5.70 -7.11 2.55
N PRO A 19 -6.49 -6.15 2.01
CA PRO A 19 -7.13 -6.33 0.71
C PRO A 19 -6.09 -6.41 -0.41
N HIS A 20 -6.42 -7.15 -1.47
CA HIS A 20 -5.62 -7.18 -2.69
C HIS A 20 -5.97 -5.99 -3.59
N TYR A 21 -4.97 -5.51 -4.32
CA TYR A 21 -5.20 -4.50 -5.35
C TYR A 21 -5.92 -5.11 -6.56
N PRO A 22 -6.76 -4.33 -7.27
CA PRO A 22 -7.51 -4.85 -8.40
C PRO A 22 -6.59 -5.23 -9.57
N ASP A 23 -6.81 -6.38 -10.18
CA ASP A 23 -6.05 -6.85 -11.36
C ASP A 23 -6.07 -5.86 -12.52
N ALA A 24 -7.22 -5.16 -12.70
CA ALA A 24 -7.38 -4.13 -13.72
C ALA A 24 -6.37 -2.98 -13.61
N LEU A 25 -5.89 -2.67 -12.39
CA LEU A 25 -4.81 -1.70 -12.17
C LEU A 25 -3.52 -2.17 -12.85
N PHE A 26 -3.10 -3.41 -12.58
CA PHE A 26 -1.85 -3.96 -13.12
C PHE A 26 -1.91 -4.15 -14.63
N ASP A 27 -3.07 -4.53 -15.16
CA ASP A 27 -3.31 -4.63 -16.60
C ASP A 27 -3.21 -3.25 -17.28
N TRP A 28 -3.73 -2.21 -16.64
CA TRP A 28 -3.61 -0.84 -17.14
C TRP A 28 -2.16 -0.35 -17.08
N LEU A 29 -1.46 -0.54 -15.96
CA LEU A 29 -0.04 -0.20 -15.83
C LEU A 29 0.82 -0.87 -16.92
N ALA A 30 0.56 -2.14 -17.20
CA ALA A 30 1.27 -2.89 -18.24
C ALA A 30 0.97 -2.39 -19.66
N ARG A 31 -0.21 -1.81 -19.92
CA ARG A 31 -0.54 -1.18 -21.22
C ARG A 31 0.10 0.19 -21.38
N GLU A 32 0.16 0.96 -20.29
CA GLU A 32 0.70 2.32 -20.30
C GLU A 32 2.23 2.36 -20.27
N ALA A 33 2.90 1.35 -19.73
CA ALA A 33 4.35 1.26 -19.74
C ALA A 33 4.87 1.17 -21.20
N PRO A 34 6.03 1.77 -21.53
CA PRO A 34 6.60 1.75 -22.89
C PRO A 34 6.96 0.35 -23.38
N ASP A 35 7.29 -0.53 -22.46
CA ASP A 35 7.52 -1.97 -22.66
C ASP A 35 7.30 -2.73 -21.34
N ARG A 36 7.48 -4.06 -21.36
CA ARG A 36 7.26 -4.94 -20.19
C ARG A 36 8.55 -5.60 -19.68
N ASP A 37 9.70 -4.94 -19.82
CA ASP A 37 10.98 -5.55 -19.48
C ASP A 37 11.24 -5.56 -17.99
N LEU A 38 11.23 -4.38 -17.35
CA LEU A 38 11.63 -4.21 -15.96
C LEU A 38 10.73 -3.21 -15.23
N VAL A 39 10.26 -3.62 -14.06
CA VAL A 39 9.60 -2.75 -13.07
C VAL A 39 10.49 -2.59 -11.85
N TRP A 40 10.56 -1.39 -11.30
CA TRP A 40 11.00 -1.15 -9.93
C TRP A 40 9.78 -0.96 -9.03
N ASP A 41 9.54 -1.90 -8.11
CA ASP A 41 8.51 -1.80 -7.07
C ASP A 41 9.18 -1.32 -5.76
N CYS A 42 9.00 -0.04 -5.45
CA CYS A 42 9.70 0.66 -4.37
C CYS A 42 8.83 0.75 -3.12
N GLY A 43 9.39 0.40 -1.95
CA GLY A 43 8.63 0.25 -0.72
C GLY A 43 7.68 -0.95 -0.81
N CYS A 44 8.18 -2.06 -1.34
CA CYS A 44 7.37 -3.23 -1.72
C CYS A 44 6.79 -4.01 -0.53
N GLY A 45 7.28 -3.75 0.69
CA GLY A 45 6.92 -4.53 1.85
C GLY A 45 7.19 -6.03 1.63
N ASN A 46 6.21 -6.87 1.91
CA ASN A 46 6.27 -8.32 1.67
C ASN A 46 5.95 -8.73 0.21
N GLY A 47 5.89 -7.78 -0.74
CA GLY A 47 5.82 -8.06 -2.16
C GLY A 47 4.42 -8.25 -2.75
N GLN A 48 3.34 -7.81 -2.09
CA GLN A 48 1.98 -7.98 -2.61
C GLN A 48 1.80 -7.41 -4.02
N ALA A 49 2.26 -6.18 -4.27
CA ALA A 49 2.22 -5.57 -5.60
C ALA A 49 3.23 -6.23 -6.55
N SER A 50 4.42 -6.57 -6.04
CA SER A 50 5.48 -7.22 -6.82
C SER A 50 5.02 -8.54 -7.48
N VAL A 51 4.25 -9.37 -6.75
CA VAL A 51 3.70 -10.64 -7.27
C VAL A 51 2.73 -10.39 -8.42
N ALA A 52 1.85 -9.40 -8.31
CA ALA A 52 0.91 -9.05 -9.38
C ALA A 52 1.62 -8.44 -10.60
N LEU A 53 2.66 -7.62 -10.39
CA LEU A 53 3.51 -7.07 -11.44
C LEU A 53 4.29 -8.17 -12.18
N ALA A 54 4.79 -9.17 -11.45
CA ALA A 54 5.55 -10.28 -12.01
C ALA A 54 4.75 -11.16 -12.99
N GLN A 55 3.43 -11.12 -12.94
CA GLN A 55 2.55 -11.79 -13.90
C GLN A 55 2.49 -11.04 -15.27
N ARG A 56 2.89 -9.77 -15.30
CA ARG A 56 2.71 -8.87 -16.46
C ARG A 56 4.02 -8.35 -17.04
N PHE A 57 5.08 -8.40 -16.25
CA PHE A 57 6.42 -7.92 -16.64
C PHE A 57 7.45 -9.04 -16.59
N THR A 58 8.47 -8.93 -17.42
CA THR A 58 9.54 -9.92 -17.52
C THR A 58 10.36 -10.00 -16.23
N ARG A 59 10.63 -8.86 -15.59
CA ARG A 59 11.38 -8.77 -14.33
C ARG A 59 10.80 -7.70 -13.42
N VAL A 60 10.81 -7.98 -12.13
CA VAL A 60 10.50 -7.02 -11.06
C VAL A 60 11.71 -6.91 -10.14
N HIS A 61 12.21 -5.70 -9.93
CA HIS A 61 13.14 -5.37 -8.87
C HIS A 61 12.35 -4.75 -7.73
N ALA A 62 12.19 -5.47 -6.63
CA ALA A 62 11.36 -5.09 -5.51
C ALA A 62 12.23 -4.69 -4.33
N THR A 63 12.09 -3.46 -3.83
CA THR A 63 12.94 -2.94 -2.76
C THR A 63 12.14 -2.44 -1.58
N ASP A 64 12.65 -2.72 -0.37
CA ASP A 64 12.12 -2.19 0.88
C ASP A 64 13.27 -1.99 1.87
N PRO A 65 13.30 -0.94 2.70
CA PRO A 65 14.36 -0.76 3.70
C PRO A 65 14.27 -1.75 4.86
N SER A 66 13.14 -2.47 5.04
CA SER A 66 12.96 -3.49 6.08
C SER A 66 13.39 -4.87 5.60
N ALA A 67 14.50 -5.37 6.14
CA ALA A 67 14.95 -6.75 5.89
C ALA A 67 13.92 -7.80 6.31
N ALA A 68 13.10 -7.52 7.34
CA ALA A 68 12.05 -8.42 7.81
C ALA A 68 10.89 -8.52 6.80
N GLN A 69 10.53 -7.42 6.15
CA GLN A 69 9.53 -7.43 5.07
C GLN A 69 10.03 -8.23 3.86
N ILE A 70 11.26 -7.98 3.43
CA ILE A 70 11.88 -8.71 2.31
C ILE A 70 11.98 -10.21 2.63
N ALA A 71 12.34 -10.59 3.86
CA ALA A 71 12.42 -12.00 4.28
C ALA A 71 11.06 -12.71 4.29
N ALA A 72 9.96 -11.96 4.45
CA ALA A 72 8.58 -12.49 4.43
C ALA A 72 7.96 -12.47 3.02
N ALA A 73 8.68 -11.97 2.00
CA ALA A 73 8.14 -11.82 0.65
C ALA A 73 8.04 -13.16 -0.08
N GLU A 74 7.01 -13.30 -0.93
CA GLU A 74 6.80 -14.49 -1.73
C GLU A 74 7.85 -14.61 -2.84
N ALA A 75 8.63 -15.68 -2.84
CA ALA A 75 9.65 -15.92 -3.86
C ALA A 75 9.02 -16.26 -5.22
N ARG A 76 9.44 -15.55 -6.27
CA ARG A 76 9.08 -15.79 -7.67
C ARG A 76 10.33 -15.71 -8.54
N ALA A 77 10.40 -16.52 -9.57
CA ALA A 77 11.60 -16.64 -10.43
C ALA A 77 12.00 -15.31 -11.11
N ASN A 78 11.03 -14.41 -11.36
CA ASN A 78 11.24 -13.13 -12.01
C ASN A 78 11.15 -11.92 -11.07
N ILE A 79 11.17 -12.14 -9.75
CA ILE A 79 11.24 -11.05 -8.75
C ILE A 79 12.60 -11.11 -8.06
N GLY A 80 13.36 -10.02 -8.16
CA GLY A 80 14.57 -9.80 -7.36
C GLY A 80 14.26 -8.88 -6.19
N TYR A 81 14.29 -9.43 -4.96
CA TYR A 81 14.09 -8.64 -3.74
C TYR A 81 15.42 -8.10 -3.22
N ALA A 82 15.46 -6.85 -2.78
CA ALA A 82 16.64 -6.22 -2.19
C ALA A 82 16.28 -5.28 -1.03
N VAL A 83 17.16 -5.21 -0.03
CA VAL A 83 17.04 -4.25 1.08
C VAL A 83 17.68 -2.95 0.65
N GLU A 84 16.88 -2.01 0.18
CA GLU A 84 17.32 -0.71 -0.36
C GLU A 84 16.36 0.40 0.07
N PRO A 85 16.85 1.63 0.31
CA PRO A 85 15.99 2.78 0.54
C PRO A 85 15.39 3.29 -0.78
N ALA A 86 14.28 4.01 -0.68
CA ALA A 86 13.60 4.59 -1.84
C ALA A 86 14.43 5.63 -2.60
N GLU A 87 15.31 6.34 -1.88
CA GLU A 87 16.12 7.43 -2.40
C GLU A 87 17.38 6.97 -3.15
N ARG A 88 17.65 5.66 -3.13
CA ARG A 88 18.83 5.09 -3.82
C ARG A 88 18.61 3.63 -4.16
N CYS A 89 18.41 3.34 -5.42
CA CYS A 89 18.22 2.00 -5.97
C CYS A 89 19.47 1.53 -6.73
N SER A 90 19.75 0.24 -6.66
CA SER A 90 20.90 -0.38 -7.36
C SER A 90 20.72 -0.49 -8.88
N LEU A 91 19.51 -0.26 -9.40
CA LEU A 91 19.24 -0.30 -10.85
C LEU A 91 20.03 0.76 -11.62
N ALA A 92 20.43 0.39 -12.82
CA ALA A 92 21.11 1.30 -13.75
C ALA A 92 20.17 2.44 -14.19
N ALA A 93 20.73 3.59 -14.55
CA ALA A 93 19.96 4.69 -15.12
C ALA A 93 19.24 4.24 -16.41
N ARG A 94 18.02 4.74 -16.60
CA ARG A 94 17.18 4.47 -17.80
C ARG A 94 16.96 2.99 -18.07
N SER A 95 16.77 2.19 -17.03
CA SER A 95 16.61 0.74 -17.14
C SER A 95 15.17 0.26 -16.94
N ALA A 96 14.37 0.94 -16.13
CA ALA A 96 13.00 0.52 -15.82
C ALA A 96 11.97 1.14 -16.76
N SER A 97 10.97 0.36 -17.13
CA SER A 97 9.81 0.79 -17.92
C SER A 97 8.72 1.37 -17.03
N LEU A 98 8.67 0.90 -15.79
CA LEU A 98 7.69 1.30 -14.76
C LEU A 98 8.38 1.40 -13.40
N VAL A 99 8.02 2.42 -12.63
CA VAL A 99 8.29 2.50 -11.18
C VAL A 99 6.95 2.53 -10.46
N THR A 100 6.78 1.66 -9.47
CA THR A 100 5.56 1.58 -8.66
C THR A 100 5.84 1.86 -7.19
N VAL A 101 4.88 2.47 -6.51
CA VAL A 101 4.85 2.67 -5.06
C VAL A 101 3.45 2.34 -4.54
N ALA A 102 3.33 1.23 -3.83
CA ALA A 102 2.07 0.77 -3.26
C ALA A 102 2.01 1.07 -1.76
N GLN A 103 1.15 2.00 -1.32
CA GLN A 103 0.96 2.35 0.11
C GLN A 103 2.25 2.79 0.85
N ALA A 104 3.26 3.33 0.14
CA ALA A 104 4.54 3.65 0.76
C ALA A 104 5.03 5.09 0.50
N LEU A 105 4.52 5.79 -0.52
CA LEU A 105 5.05 7.10 -0.94
C LEU A 105 5.13 8.13 0.20
N HIS A 106 4.19 8.12 1.13
CA HIS A 106 4.12 9.06 2.26
C HIS A 106 5.26 8.93 3.29
N TRP A 107 6.12 7.91 3.15
CA TRP A 107 7.28 7.70 4.01
C TRP A 107 8.60 8.25 3.43
N PHE A 108 8.61 8.62 2.14
CA PHE A 108 9.83 8.92 1.39
C PHE A 108 10.26 10.39 1.52
N ASP A 109 11.54 10.65 1.31
CA ASP A 109 12.05 11.96 0.97
C ASP A 109 11.68 12.27 -0.49
N PHE A 110 10.68 13.11 -0.71
CA PHE A 110 10.10 13.32 -2.04
C PHE A 110 11.10 13.85 -3.06
N GLU A 111 11.98 14.78 -2.68
CA GLU A 111 12.95 15.36 -3.60
C GLU A 111 13.97 14.31 -4.06
N ALA A 112 14.56 13.61 -3.10
CA ALA A 112 15.56 12.57 -3.36
C ALA A 112 14.93 11.39 -4.12
N PHE A 113 13.74 10.95 -3.71
CA PHE A 113 13.02 9.85 -4.36
C PHE A 113 12.64 10.15 -5.81
N PHE A 114 12.05 11.31 -6.10
CA PHE A 114 11.71 11.68 -7.48
C PHE A 114 12.95 11.94 -8.34
N GLY A 115 14.08 12.35 -7.74
CA GLY A 115 15.39 12.37 -8.40
C GLY A 115 15.79 10.98 -8.89
N GLU A 116 15.61 9.96 -8.03
CA GLU A 116 15.92 8.57 -8.34
C GLU A 116 14.95 7.96 -9.37
N VAL A 117 13.65 8.26 -9.28
CA VAL A 117 12.64 7.88 -10.29
C VAL A 117 13.06 8.37 -11.68
N ARG A 118 13.44 9.64 -11.81
CA ARG A 118 13.89 10.21 -13.09
C ARG A 118 15.18 9.54 -13.60
N ARG A 119 16.07 9.17 -12.69
CA ARG A 119 17.32 8.49 -13.04
C ARG A 119 17.05 7.11 -13.63
N ILE A 120 16.13 6.35 -13.01
CA ILE A 120 15.89 4.93 -13.31
C ILE A 120 14.96 4.73 -14.50
N LEU A 121 13.94 5.57 -14.67
CA LEU A 121 12.98 5.40 -15.75
C LEU A 121 13.62 5.59 -17.14
N LYS A 122 13.24 4.72 -18.07
CA LYS A 122 13.48 4.89 -19.51
C LYS A 122 12.78 6.16 -20.01
N PRO A 123 13.18 6.73 -21.16
CA PRO A 123 12.39 7.77 -21.83
C PRO A 123 10.93 7.32 -22.02
N ARG A 124 9.96 8.17 -21.62
CA ARG A 124 8.53 7.86 -21.57
C ARG A 124 8.16 6.76 -20.53
N GLY A 125 9.07 6.38 -19.66
CA GLY A 125 8.80 5.46 -18.57
C GLY A 125 7.67 5.96 -17.67
N LEU A 126 6.90 5.05 -17.11
CA LEU A 126 5.74 5.34 -16.27
C LEU A 126 6.11 5.30 -14.79
N PHE A 127 5.67 6.29 -14.06
CA PHE A 127 5.61 6.25 -12.60
C PHE A 127 4.15 6.10 -12.15
N ALA A 128 3.90 5.25 -11.15
CA ALA A 128 2.58 5.07 -10.56
C ALA A 128 2.68 4.89 -9.05
N ALA A 129 2.01 5.75 -8.28
CA ALA A 129 1.88 5.60 -6.84
C ALA A 129 0.42 5.54 -6.45
N TRP A 130 0.07 4.58 -5.60
CA TRP A 130 -1.30 4.45 -5.11
C TRP A 130 -1.38 4.22 -3.62
N ALA A 131 -2.51 4.66 -3.08
CA ALA A 131 -2.90 4.40 -1.72
C ALA A 131 -4.40 4.11 -1.64
N TYR A 132 -4.80 3.40 -0.61
CA TYR A 132 -6.18 3.37 -0.17
C TYR A 132 -6.26 3.97 1.24
N SER A 133 -7.32 4.72 1.52
CA SER A 133 -7.47 5.41 2.79
C SER A 133 -8.45 4.67 3.71
N ASP A 134 -9.64 5.16 3.84
CA ASP A 134 -10.68 4.54 4.66
C ASP A 134 -11.47 3.49 3.88
N CYS A 135 -12.22 2.67 4.60
CA CYS A 135 -13.11 1.67 4.02
C CYS A 135 -14.55 1.89 4.46
N ARG A 136 -15.47 1.39 3.61
CA ARG A 136 -16.91 1.45 3.87
C ARG A 136 -17.57 0.10 3.66
N VAL A 137 -18.58 -0.17 4.49
CA VAL A 137 -19.36 -1.42 4.43
C VAL A 137 -20.86 -1.08 4.37
N THR A 138 -21.43 -0.67 5.49
CA THR A 138 -22.80 -0.13 5.63
C THR A 138 -22.75 1.01 6.64
N PRO A 139 -23.72 1.95 6.61
CA PRO A 139 -23.72 3.06 7.56
C PRO A 139 -23.64 2.62 9.04
N ALA A 140 -24.30 1.53 9.41
CA ALA A 140 -24.30 1.03 10.79
C ALA A 140 -22.93 0.43 11.19
N ILE A 141 -22.28 -0.33 10.29
CA ILE A 141 -20.94 -0.88 10.51
C ILE A 141 -19.89 0.25 10.50
N ASP A 142 -20.05 1.23 9.60
CA ASP A 142 -19.14 2.36 9.49
C ASP A 142 -19.09 3.19 10.78
N VAL A 143 -20.24 3.40 11.46
CA VAL A 143 -20.28 4.06 12.77
C VAL A 143 -19.44 3.31 13.82
N LEU A 144 -19.52 1.98 13.85
CA LEU A 144 -18.72 1.17 14.78
C LEU A 144 -17.22 1.22 14.43
N LYS A 145 -16.89 1.13 13.14
CA LYS A 145 -15.52 1.27 12.64
C LYS A 145 -14.96 2.65 12.98
N ASP A 146 -15.72 3.72 12.76
CA ASP A 146 -15.30 5.10 13.01
C ASP A 146 -15.02 5.35 14.50
N ARG A 147 -15.76 4.69 15.40
CA ARG A 147 -15.44 4.72 16.83
C ARG A 147 -14.02 4.21 17.09
N VAL A 148 -13.57 3.15 16.42
CA VAL A 148 -12.18 2.68 16.53
C VAL A 148 -11.24 3.66 15.84
N TYR A 149 -11.53 4.02 14.58
CA TYR A 149 -10.64 4.81 13.73
C TYR A 149 -10.37 6.21 14.28
N VAL A 150 -11.41 6.89 14.77
CA VAL A 150 -11.37 8.28 15.20
C VAL A 150 -11.18 8.38 16.71
N ASP A 151 -12.10 7.74 17.49
CA ASP A 151 -12.18 8.02 18.92
C ASP A 151 -11.10 7.28 19.72
N LEU A 152 -10.81 6.02 19.37
CA LEU A 152 -9.88 5.18 20.12
C LEU A 152 -8.45 5.31 19.60
N VAL A 153 -8.24 5.10 18.29
CA VAL A 153 -6.88 5.05 17.73
C VAL A 153 -6.49 6.32 16.99
N GLY A 154 -7.35 7.32 16.90
CA GLY A 154 -7.09 8.60 16.24
C GLY A 154 -5.75 9.24 16.60
N PRO A 155 -5.42 9.41 17.91
CA PRO A 155 -4.14 9.98 18.35
C PRO A 155 -2.90 9.14 17.99
N TYR A 156 -3.08 7.89 17.59
CA TYR A 156 -2.01 6.94 17.30
C TYR A 156 -1.67 6.85 15.81
N TRP A 157 -2.45 7.51 14.94
CA TRP A 157 -2.09 7.60 13.52
C TRP A 157 -0.81 8.43 13.36
N PRO A 158 0.13 7.99 12.48
CA PRO A 158 1.29 8.80 12.14
C PRO A 158 0.86 10.06 11.38
N PRO A 159 1.57 11.20 11.53
CA PRO A 159 1.23 12.44 10.80
C PRO A 159 1.18 12.25 9.29
N GLU A 160 2.01 11.35 8.75
CA GLU A 160 2.07 11.00 7.32
C GLU A 160 0.75 10.40 6.80
N ARG A 161 -0.13 9.92 7.70
CA ARG A 161 -1.47 9.44 7.36
C ARG A 161 -2.31 10.49 6.64
N ALA A 162 -2.14 11.77 6.97
CA ALA A 162 -2.83 12.87 6.31
C ALA A 162 -2.56 12.92 4.78
N LEU A 163 -1.37 12.51 4.33
CA LEU A 163 -1.04 12.44 2.91
C LEU A 163 -1.84 11.34 2.18
N VAL A 164 -2.06 10.21 2.87
CA VAL A 164 -2.89 9.10 2.35
C VAL A 164 -4.35 9.53 2.27
N GLU A 165 -4.87 10.16 3.30
CA GLU A 165 -6.26 10.66 3.35
C GLU A 165 -6.52 11.75 2.30
N ALA A 166 -5.51 12.56 1.99
CA ALA A 166 -5.54 13.51 0.88
C ALA A 166 -5.35 12.85 -0.50
N GLY A 167 -5.29 11.51 -0.61
CA GLY A 167 -5.07 10.80 -1.88
C GLY A 167 -3.77 11.17 -2.57
N TYR A 168 -2.72 11.52 -1.81
CA TYR A 168 -1.43 12.01 -2.28
C TYR A 168 -1.46 13.33 -3.07
N THR A 169 -2.60 14.01 -3.15
CA THR A 169 -2.76 15.24 -3.95
C THR A 169 -1.86 16.39 -3.49
N THR A 170 -1.47 16.41 -2.21
CA THR A 170 -0.61 17.44 -1.61
C THR A 170 0.88 17.14 -1.73
N ILE A 171 1.26 15.94 -2.20
CA ILE A 171 2.66 15.58 -2.43
C ILE A 171 3.16 16.29 -3.70
N PRO A 172 4.35 16.93 -3.69
CA PRO A 172 4.98 17.45 -4.91
C PRO A 172 5.09 16.36 -5.97
N PHE A 173 4.67 16.68 -7.21
CA PHE A 173 4.68 15.70 -8.29
C PHE A 173 5.42 16.24 -9.51
N PRO A 174 6.74 16.10 -9.56
CA PRO A 174 7.58 16.73 -10.56
C PRO A 174 7.73 15.91 -11.85
N LEU A 175 6.65 15.26 -12.28
CA LEU A 175 6.55 14.46 -13.52
C LEU A 175 5.38 14.97 -14.35
N ASP A 176 5.35 14.62 -15.64
CA ASP A 176 4.21 14.91 -16.53
C ASP A 176 3.03 14.03 -16.11
N GLU A 177 2.12 14.57 -15.30
CA GLU A 177 0.99 13.83 -14.74
C GLU A 177 0.02 13.39 -15.84
N ILE A 178 -0.40 12.12 -15.80
CA ILE A 178 -1.37 11.53 -16.71
C ILE A 178 -2.63 11.08 -15.99
N ALA A 179 -3.77 11.22 -16.65
CA ALA A 179 -5.03 10.73 -16.11
C ALA A 179 -5.08 9.20 -16.13
N ALA A 180 -5.44 8.61 -15.00
CA ALA A 180 -5.75 7.18 -14.89
C ALA A 180 -7.26 6.96 -14.83
N PRO A 181 -7.78 5.82 -15.30
CA PRO A 181 -9.16 5.45 -15.05
C PRO A 181 -9.41 5.20 -13.55
N PRO A 182 -10.65 5.30 -13.09
CA PRO A 182 -10.99 4.90 -11.72
C PRO A 182 -10.84 3.39 -11.56
N PHE A 183 -10.31 2.97 -10.42
CA PHE A 183 -10.22 1.56 -10.04
C PHE A 183 -11.02 1.35 -8.76
N GLU A 184 -11.88 0.33 -8.75
CA GLU A 184 -12.61 -0.07 -7.56
C GLU A 184 -11.77 -1.08 -6.76
N MET A 185 -11.63 -0.82 -5.46
CA MET A 185 -11.02 -1.75 -4.51
C MET A 185 -12.09 -2.24 -3.55
N ALA A 186 -12.60 -3.43 -3.80
CA ALA A 186 -13.68 -4.05 -3.04
C ALA A 186 -13.42 -5.55 -2.85
N VAL A 187 -13.80 -6.07 -1.68
CA VAL A 187 -13.63 -7.48 -1.32
C VAL A 187 -14.83 -7.94 -0.49
N ASP A 188 -15.29 -9.17 -0.72
CA ASP A 188 -16.31 -9.82 0.11
C ASP A 188 -15.64 -10.46 1.34
N TRP A 189 -15.93 -9.91 2.52
CA TRP A 189 -15.38 -10.39 3.79
C TRP A 189 -16.47 -10.86 4.76
N HIS A 190 -16.10 -11.83 5.59
CA HIS A 190 -16.79 -12.13 6.84
C HIS A 190 -16.38 -11.18 7.96
N ALA A 191 -17.16 -11.10 9.03
CA ALA A 191 -16.86 -10.24 10.20
C ALA A 191 -15.46 -10.48 10.76
N ASP A 192 -15.00 -11.75 10.80
CA ASP A 192 -13.67 -12.10 11.31
C ASP A 192 -12.53 -11.46 10.50
N GLN A 193 -12.65 -11.45 9.18
CA GLN A 193 -11.67 -10.84 8.28
C GLN A 193 -11.65 -9.32 8.47
N PHE A 194 -12.81 -8.69 8.59
CA PHE A 194 -12.89 -7.26 8.84
C PHE A 194 -12.30 -6.87 10.20
N LEU A 195 -12.61 -7.62 11.26
CA LEU A 195 -12.02 -7.41 12.59
C LEU A 195 -10.50 -7.61 12.59
N ALA A 196 -10.00 -8.61 11.85
CA ALA A 196 -8.57 -8.82 11.67
C ALA A 196 -7.91 -7.65 10.92
N TYR A 197 -8.60 -7.10 9.90
CA TYR A 197 -8.15 -5.91 9.20
C TYR A 197 -8.06 -4.68 10.13
N LEU A 198 -9.08 -4.38 10.95
CA LEU A 198 -9.02 -3.30 11.93
C LEU A 198 -7.86 -3.47 12.92
N ARG A 199 -7.61 -4.71 13.35
CA ARG A 199 -6.48 -5.06 14.23
C ARG A 199 -5.13 -4.88 13.54
N SER A 200 -5.05 -4.97 12.20
CA SER A 200 -3.82 -4.80 11.43
C SER A 200 -3.40 -3.34 11.26
N TRP A 201 -4.25 -2.37 11.58
CA TRP A 201 -3.92 -0.95 11.44
C TRP A 201 -2.72 -0.55 12.31
N SER A 202 -1.82 0.25 11.77
CA SER A 202 -0.63 0.72 12.50
C SER A 202 -0.99 1.49 13.77
N ALA A 203 -2.06 2.28 13.73
CA ALA A 203 -2.59 2.99 14.90
C ALA A 203 -3.14 2.02 15.96
N THR A 204 -3.86 0.96 15.55
CA THR A 204 -4.32 -0.10 16.46
C THR A 204 -3.16 -0.81 17.15
N GLN A 205 -2.09 -1.12 16.40
CA GLN A 205 -0.91 -1.77 16.96
C GLN A 205 -0.15 -0.85 17.94
N ARG A 206 -0.07 0.45 17.66
CA ARG A 206 0.52 1.43 18.59
C ARG A 206 -0.31 1.56 19.86
N TYR A 207 -1.64 1.68 19.72
CA TYR A 207 -2.56 1.71 20.86
C TYR A 207 -2.35 0.48 21.77
N ARG A 208 -2.36 -0.73 21.18
CA ARG A 208 -2.15 -1.98 21.93
C ARG A 208 -0.81 -2.03 22.65
N LYS A 209 0.24 -1.54 22.01
CA LYS A 209 1.59 -1.48 22.61
C LYS A 209 1.66 -0.53 23.80
N GLU A 210 0.96 0.60 23.73
CA GLU A 210 1.02 1.65 24.75
C GLU A 210 0.03 1.41 25.90
N ILE A 211 -1.21 1.03 25.58
CA ILE A 211 -2.30 0.87 26.54
C ILE A 211 -2.40 -0.56 27.08
N GLY A 212 -1.95 -1.56 26.30
CA GLY A 212 -2.04 -2.97 26.67
C GLY A 212 -3.39 -3.64 26.36
N GLU A 213 -4.32 -2.92 25.73
CA GLU A 213 -5.67 -3.40 25.39
C GLU A 213 -5.91 -3.46 23.91
N ASP A 214 -6.87 -4.29 23.47
CA ASP A 214 -7.32 -4.33 22.07
C ASP A 214 -8.50 -3.37 21.85
N PRO A 215 -8.33 -2.22 21.15
CA PRO A 215 -9.41 -1.27 20.96
C PRO A 215 -10.55 -1.86 20.10
N VAL A 216 -10.26 -2.83 19.23
CA VAL A 216 -11.27 -3.49 18.40
C VAL A 216 -12.20 -4.38 19.22
N ALA A 217 -11.74 -4.93 20.32
CA ALA A 217 -12.57 -5.72 21.23
C ALA A 217 -13.76 -4.91 21.80
N GLN A 218 -13.64 -3.58 21.91
CA GLN A 218 -14.73 -2.72 22.41
C GLN A 218 -15.94 -2.66 21.48
N ILE A 219 -15.76 -2.94 20.19
CA ILE A 219 -16.84 -2.92 19.19
C ILE A 219 -17.19 -4.31 18.66
N GLU A 220 -16.40 -5.33 18.95
CA GLU A 220 -16.47 -6.64 18.31
C GLU A 220 -17.86 -7.28 18.41
N ARG A 221 -18.47 -7.29 19.62
CA ARG A 221 -19.79 -7.89 19.83
C ARG A 221 -20.86 -7.20 18.97
N ASP A 222 -20.88 -5.87 19.00
CA ASP A 222 -21.89 -5.08 18.31
C ASP A 222 -21.67 -5.11 16.79
N LEU A 223 -20.41 -5.13 16.36
CA LEU A 223 -20.05 -5.28 14.96
C LEU A 223 -20.49 -6.66 14.41
N ARG A 224 -20.26 -7.75 15.15
CA ARG A 224 -20.73 -9.09 14.77
C ARG A 224 -22.24 -9.18 14.67
N ALA A 225 -22.96 -8.56 15.61
CA ALA A 225 -24.41 -8.51 15.59
C ALA A 225 -24.95 -7.75 14.35
N GLU A 226 -24.33 -6.62 14.00
CA GLU A 226 -24.69 -5.82 12.82
C GLU A 226 -24.24 -6.48 11.51
N TRP A 227 -23.10 -7.19 11.53
CA TRP A 227 -22.60 -7.90 10.35
C TRP A 227 -23.54 -9.04 9.95
N GLY A 228 -24.06 -9.78 10.91
CA GLY A 228 -24.88 -10.97 10.69
C GLY A 228 -24.07 -12.12 10.10
N ASP A 229 -24.78 -13.08 9.53
CA ASP A 229 -24.19 -14.24 8.88
C ASP A 229 -23.75 -13.92 7.44
N GLY A 230 -22.67 -14.56 6.97
CA GLY A 230 -22.20 -14.44 5.59
C GLY A 230 -21.18 -13.31 5.37
N THR A 231 -21.01 -12.94 4.10
CA THR A 231 -20.08 -11.92 3.66
C THR A 231 -20.75 -10.58 3.42
N ARG A 232 -19.96 -9.50 3.57
CA ARG A 232 -20.35 -8.16 3.13
C ARG A 232 -19.23 -7.56 2.28
N VAL A 233 -19.63 -6.73 1.31
CA VAL A 233 -18.67 -6.02 0.46
C VAL A 233 -18.06 -4.89 1.26
N VAL A 234 -16.74 -4.95 1.43
CA VAL A 234 -15.92 -3.87 1.98
C VAL A 234 -15.27 -3.12 0.82
N ARG A 235 -15.42 -1.81 0.76
CA ARG A 235 -14.87 -0.95 -0.29
C ARG A 235 -13.90 0.04 0.31
N TRP A 236 -12.80 0.33 -0.40
CA TRP A 236 -11.80 1.33 -0.01
C TRP A 236 -11.79 2.48 -0.99
N ASP A 237 -11.58 3.69 -0.45
CA ASP A 237 -11.27 4.87 -1.27
C ASP A 237 -9.85 4.69 -1.83
N PHE A 238 -9.78 4.38 -3.12
CA PHE A 238 -8.53 4.10 -3.84
C PHE A 238 -8.07 5.31 -4.63
N HIS A 239 -6.83 5.71 -4.43
CA HIS A 239 -6.21 6.88 -5.06
C HIS A 239 -4.98 6.44 -5.84
N LEU A 240 -4.87 6.89 -7.09
CA LEU A 240 -3.74 6.60 -7.98
C LEU A 240 -3.24 7.90 -8.59
N ARG A 241 -1.92 8.13 -8.50
CA ARG A 241 -1.23 9.20 -9.22
C ARG A 241 -0.20 8.61 -10.16
N CYS A 242 -0.24 9.01 -11.41
CA CYS A 242 0.63 8.52 -12.46
C CYS A 242 1.26 9.67 -13.24
N GLY A 243 2.49 9.47 -13.73
CA GLY A 243 3.18 10.46 -14.54
C GLY A 243 4.30 9.83 -15.37
N ARG A 244 4.83 10.61 -16.31
CA ARG A 244 5.93 10.21 -17.20
C ARG A 244 7.14 11.11 -17.00
N VAL A 245 8.33 10.58 -17.34
CA VAL A 245 9.58 11.34 -17.44
C VAL A 245 9.85 11.75 -18.88
#